data_5db8d9c29193d4c1164c3399508cf887
#
_entry.id   5db8d9c29193d4c1164c3399508cf887
#
_cell.length_a   1.000
_cell.length_b   1.000
_cell.length_c   1.000
_cell.angle_alpha   90.00
_cell.angle_beta   90.00
_cell.angle_gamma   90.00
#
_symmetry.space_group_name_H-M   'P 1'
#
loop_
_entity.id
_entity.type
_entity.pdbx_description
1 polymer ?
#
loop_
_entity_poly.entity_id
_entity_poly.type
_entity_poly.pdbx_seq_one_letter_code
_entity_poly.pdbx_strand_id
1 'polypeptide(L)'
;MENLHNLNIERSILSSIFFNPELFEEVASQIKARDFYLPAHRYMFEAMEACEREDLPIDEEFVRKKLAQENRFDEEIMLQIIGTNPLPSVNAYANEIKEKSIKRELVRLTSDITEIAIEQDLPARDVLDTVQQKLYQITQESSEREFRESPEMVRATIAHIEEMKKRGNQGVVGLDTGFRELNHLTTGFGEGDLIIVAARPAMGKTAFCLNLAQKALDHNKGVAVFSLEMPAEQLMLRMLSAKTSIPLQKVKVGNLNDDEWTRLSDACNVMESRKLFVDDNGSVDIHRVRAKLRKLKS
;
A
#
# COMPACT_ATOMS: atom_id res chain seq x y z
N MET A 1 13.16 23.47 16.44
CA MET A 1 13.07 23.44 14.97
C MET A 1 14.37 23.02 14.26
N GLU A 2 15.52 23.02 14.93
CA GLU A 2 16.82 22.63 14.36
C GLU A 2 16.90 21.19 13.80
N ASN A 3 16.04 20.31 14.25
CA ASN A 3 16.05 18.90 13.80
C ASN A 3 15.32 18.64 12.45
N LEU A 4 14.73 19.66 11.81
CA LEU A 4 13.92 19.51 10.60
C LEU A 4 14.64 19.90 9.31
N HIS A 5 15.86 20.41 9.38
CA HIS A 5 16.70 20.80 8.24
C HIS A 5 18.18 20.68 8.57
N ASN A 6 19.01 20.62 7.53
CA ASN A 6 20.46 20.70 7.65
C ASN A 6 21.01 21.37 6.37
N LEU A 7 21.15 22.70 6.44
CA LEU A 7 21.60 23.51 5.30
C LEU A 7 23.01 23.14 4.82
N ASN A 8 23.88 22.65 5.71
CA ASN A 8 25.21 22.24 5.32
C ASN A 8 25.18 21.00 4.43
N ILE A 9 24.35 20.02 4.78
CA ILE A 9 24.16 18.81 3.96
C ILE A 9 23.51 19.16 2.62
N GLU A 10 22.51 20.05 2.61
CA GLU A 10 21.88 20.49 1.37
C GLU A 10 22.90 21.14 0.43
N ARG A 11 23.73 22.07 0.96
CA ARG A 11 24.81 22.69 0.18
C ARG A 11 25.83 21.68 -0.33
N SER A 12 26.24 20.76 0.54
CA SER A 12 27.24 19.75 0.16
C SER A 12 26.75 18.80 -0.93
N ILE A 13 25.47 18.42 -0.94
CA ILE A 13 24.90 17.63 -2.03
C ILE A 13 24.88 18.40 -3.33
N LEU A 14 24.40 19.66 -3.33
CA LEU A 14 24.39 20.50 -4.52
C LEU A 14 25.79 20.76 -5.05
N SER A 15 26.74 21.00 -4.15
CA SER A 15 28.16 21.12 -4.50
C SER A 15 28.70 19.85 -5.14
N SER A 16 28.40 18.69 -4.58
CA SER A 16 28.85 17.39 -5.12
C SER A 16 28.36 17.17 -6.56
N ILE A 17 27.12 17.57 -6.87
CA ILE A 17 26.57 17.48 -8.23
C ILE A 17 27.31 18.44 -9.18
N PHE A 18 27.64 19.67 -8.76
CA PHE A 18 28.43 20.60 -9.59
C PHE A 18 29.83 20.07 -9.90
N PHE A 19 30.47 19.43 -8.92
CA PHE A 19 31.80 18.85 -9.10
C PHE A 19 31.80 17.53 -9.88
N ASN A 20 30.74 16.77 -9.78
CA ASN A 20 30.55 15.52 -10.51
C ASN A 20 29.09 15.40 -10.96
N PRO A 21 28.73 15.88 -12.15
CA PRO A 21 27.35 15.84 -12.67
C PRO A 21 26.76 14.42 -12.76
N GLU A 22 27.58 13.37 -12.90
CA GLU A 22 27.10 11.99 -12.94
C GLU A 22 26.37 11.55 -11.65
N LEU A 23 26.62 12.26 -10.53
CA LEU A 23 25.92 12.02 -9.26
C LEU A 23 24.47 12.51 -9.28
N PHE A 24 24.09 13.32 -10.28
CA PHE A 24 22.75 13.89 -10.33
C PHE A 24 21.66 12.82 -10.38
N GLU A 25 21.79 11.84 -11.27
CA GLU A 25 20.80 10.75 -11.39
C GLU A 25 20.68 9.96 -10.08
N GLU A 26 21.80 9.64 -9.42
CA GLU A 26 21.83 8.93 -8.15
C GLU A 26 21.10 9.72 -7.05
N VAL A 27 21.31 11.04 -6.96
CA VAL A 27 20.64 11.91 -6.00
C VAL A 27 19.16 12.10 -6.36
N ALA A 28 18.83 12.35 -7.63
CA ALA A 28 17.48 12.59 -8.12
C ALA A 28 16.56 11.35 -7.98
N SER A 29 17.14 10.15 -7.94
CA SER A 29 16.41 8.93 -7.65
C SER A 29 15.90 8.88 -6.21
N GLN A 30 16.54 9.56 -5.25
CA GLN A 30 16.24 9.48 -3.82
C GLN A 30 15.50 10.72 -3.29
N ILE A 31 15.85 11.92 -3.78
CA ILE A 31 15.26 13.18 -3.33
C ILE A 31 14.77 14.00 -4.53
N LYS A 32 13.78 14.85 -4.26
CA LYS A 32 13.19 15.79 -5.22
C LYS A 32 13.46 17.22 -4.76
N ALA A 33 13.34 18.18 -5.63
CA ALA A 33 13.54 19.61 -5.30
C ALA A 33 12.75 20.04 -4.04
N ARG A 34 11.52 19.56 -3.85
CA ARG A 34 10.68 19.85 -2.67
C ARG A 34 11.27 19.35 -1.34
N ASP A 35 12.20 18.39 -1.38
CA ASP A 35 12.82 17.82 -0.18
C ASP A 35 13.84 18.76 0.45
N PHE A 36 14.34 19.75 -0.28
CA PHE A 36 15.19 20.81 0.24
C PHE A 36 14.39 21.78 1.12
N TYR A 37 14.99 22.22 2.22
CA TYR A 37 14.38 23.19 3.13
C TYR A 37 14.48 24.61 2.61
N LEU A 38 15.70 25.03 2.20
CA LEU A 38 15.93 26.39 1.73
C LEU A 38 15.36 26.56 0.31
N PRO A 39 14.48 27.56 0.06
CA PRO A 39 13.92 27.79 -1.27
C PRO A 39 14.96 27.95 -2.37
N ALA A 40 16.08 28.63 -2.10
CA ALA A 40 17.15 28.79 -3.07
C ALA A 40 17.83 27.43 -3.43
N HIS A 41 18.02 26.53 -2.49
CA HIS A 41 18.53 25.19 -2.77
C HIS A 41 17.54 24.36 -3.61
N ARG A 42 16.25 24.54 -3.35
CA ARG A 42 15.19 23.94 -4.16
C ARG A 42 15.24 24.41 -5.60
N TYR A 43 15.30 25.72 -5.81
CA TYR A 43 15.41 26.30 -7.15
C TYR A 43 16.68 25.87 -7.87
N MET A 44 17.78 25.72 -7.13
CA MET A 44 19.03 25.20 -7.68
C MET A 44 18.87 23.78 -8.20
N PHE A 45 18.23 22.90 -7.42
CA PHE A 45 17.97 21.52 -7.83
C PHE A 45 16.98 21.44 -9.00
N GLU A 46 15.91 22.26 -8.99
CA GLU A 46 14.98 22.40 -10.13
C GLU A 46 15.69 22.81 -11.42
N ALA A 47 16.65 23.73 -11.33
CA ALA A 47 17.45 24.16 -12.47
C ALA A 47 18.37 23.03 -12.97
N MET A 48 18.95 22.23 -12.08
CA MET A 48 19.72 21.04 -12.45
C MET A 48 18.83 19.97 -13.13
N GLU A 49 17.61 19.72 -12.59
CA GLU A 49 16.61 18.85 -13.24
C GLU A 49 16.23 19.33 -14.65
N ALA A 50 16.13 20.66 -14.83
CA ALA A 50 15.83 21.24 -16.13
C ALA A 50 17.00 21.10 -17.12
N CYS A 51 18.24 21.24 -16.67
CA CYS A 51 19.43 21.00 -17.49
C CYS A 51 19.48 19.53 -17.96
N GLU A 52 19.30 18.58 -17.06
CA GLU A 52 19.26 17.14 -17.37
C GLU A 52 18.18 16.79 -18.40
N ARG A 53 16.97 17.30 -18.21
CA ARG A 53 15.84 17.08 -19.11
C ARG A 53 16.07 17.60 -20.52
N GLU A 54 16.86 18.67 -20.66
CA GLU A 54 17.17 19.32 -21.93
C GLU A 54 18.51 18.84 -22.53
N ASP A 55 19.12 17.80 -21.94
CA ASP A 55 20.45 17.28 -22.33
C ASP A 55 21.53 18.36 -22.34
N LEU A 56 21.47 19.26 -21.34
CA LEU A 56 22.45 20.33 -21.13
C LEU A 56 23.40 19.97 -19.98
N PRO A 57 24.66 20.44 -20.02
CA PRO A 57 25.57 20.23 -18.90
C PRO A 57 25.03 20.80 -17.58
N ILE A 58 25.18 20.05 -16.49
CA ILE A 58 24.89 20.53 -15.13
C ILE A 58 26.18 21.25 -14.62
N ASP A 59 26.37 22.48 -15.05
CA ASP A 59 27.46 23.32 -14.62
C ASP A 59 26.97 24.69 -14.12
N GLU A 60 27.89 25.50 -13.60
CA GLU A 60 27.56 26.81 -13.05
C GLU A 60 26.89 27.74 -14.08
N GLU A 61 27.34 27.70 -15.33
CA GLU A 61 26.88 28.65 -16.37
C GLU A 61 25.43 28.31 -16.80
N PHE A 62 25.13 27.04 -17.09
CA PHE A 62 23.80 26.62 -17.51
C PHE A 62 22.78 26.71 -16.37
N VAL A 63 23.13 26.31 -15.16
CA VAL A 63 22.26 26.43 -13.99
C VAL A 63 21.96 27.87 -13.65
N ARG A 64 22.98 28.75 -13.68
CA ARG A 64 22.81 30.19 -13.51
C ARG A 64 21.89 30.80 -14.56
N LYS A 65 22.04 30.43 -15.83
CA LYS A 65 21.17 30.88 -16.92
C LYS A 65 19.70 30.46 -16.70
N LYS A 66 19.45 29.23 -16.27
CA LYS A 66 18.10 28.74 -15.93
C LYS A 66 17.48 29.54 -14.79
N LEU A 67 18.20 29.71 -13.70
CA LEU A 67 17.75 30.49 -12.54
C LEU A 67 17.50 31.98 -12.89
N ALA A 68 18.35 32.57 -13.72
CA ALA A 68 18.18 33.96 -14.16
C ALA A 68 16.93 34.13 -15.04
N GLN A 69 16.61 33.18 -15.91
CA GLN A 69 15.39 33.19 -16.73
C GLN A 69 14.10 33.22 -15.89
N GLU A 70 14.15 32.63 -14.71
CA GLU A 70 13.01 32.57 -13.77
C GLU A 70 13.05 33.67 -12.70
N ASN A 71 14.00 34.59 -12.72
CA ASN A 71 14.25 35.58 -11.69
C ASN A 71 14.48 34.99 -10.29
N ARG A 72 15.13 33.82 -10.21
CA ARG A 72 15.39 33.08 -8.97
C ARG A 72 16.89 32.95 -8.66
N PHE A 73 17.76 33.62 -9.43
CA PHE A 73 19.21 33.58 -9.25
C PHE A 73 19.64 34.37 -8.02
N ASP A 74 20.41 33.71 -7.14
CA ASP A 74 21.04 34.32 -5.97
C ASP A 74 22.54 33.99 -6.03
N GLU A 75 23.36 35.04 -6.26
CA GLU A 75 24.81 34.91 -6.42
C GLU A 75 25.49 34.46 -5.13
N GLU A 76 25.04 34.97 -3.97
CA GLU A 76 25.63 34.61 -2.69
C GLU A 76 25.42 33.12 -2.37
N ILE A 77 24.23 32.60 -2.60
CA ILE A 77 23.90 31.17 -2.40
C ILE A 77 24.68 30.28 -3.37
N MET A 78 24.81 30.70 -4.65
CA MET A 78 25.60 29.95 -5.63
C MET A 78 27.08 29.87 -5.19
N LEU A 79 27.69 30.98 -4.75
CA LEU A 79 29.05 30.97 -4.24
C LEU A 79 29.21 30.13 -2.98
N GLN A 80 28.24 30.16 -2.09
CA GLN A 80 28.25 29.29 -0.90
C GLN A 80 28.21 27.80 -1.25
N ILE A 81 27.43 27.39 -2.26
CA ILE A 81 27.34 26.02 -2.72
C ILE A 81 28.66 25.59 -3.36
N ILE A 82 29.18 26.34 -4.32
CA ILE A 82 30.44 26.05 -5.03
C ILE A 82 31.63 26.04 -4.06
N GLY A 83 31.63 26.92 -3.06
CA GLY A 83 32.68 26.99 -2.03
C GLY A 83 32.58 25.87 -0.97
N THR A 84 31.56 25.02 -1.02
CA THR A 84 31.41 23.92 -0.08
C THR A 84 32.14 22.69 -0.59
N ASN A 85 32.82 21.95 0.30
CA ASN A 85 33.49 20.70 -0.08
C ASN A 85 32.49 19.63 -0.53
N PRO A 86 32.72 19.00 -1.68
CA PRO A 86 31.87 17.90 -2.14
C PRO A 86 32.00 16.68 -1.21
N LEU A 87 30.93 15.87 -1.16
CA LEU A 87 30.85 14.69 -0.32
C LEU A 87 31.46 13.49 -1.02
N PRO A 88 32.14 12.60 -0.29
CA PRO A 88 32.69 11.37 -0.86
C PRO A 88 31.61 10.33 -1.22
N SER A 89 30.41 10.43 -0.64
CA SER A 89 29.25 9.59 -0.92
C SER A 89 27.99 10.43 -0.68
N VAL A 90 27.07 10.44 -1.63
CA VAL A 90 25.86 11.27 -1.57
C VAL A 90 24.66 10.54 -0.94
N ASN A 91 24.61 9.22 -1.02
CA ASN A 91 23.45 8.42 -0.63
C ASN A 91 23.01 8.59 0.83
N ALA A 92 23.97 8.52 1.77
CA ALA A 92 23.66 8.66 3.20
C ALA A 92 23.08 10.06 3.51
N TYR A 93 23.57 11.08 2.82
CA TYR A 93 23.15 12.46 3.03
C TYR A 93 21.84 12.78 2.29
N ALA A 94 21.60 12.19 1.13
CA ALA A 94 20.31 12.26 0.44
C ALA A 94 19.20 11.65 1.31
N ASN A 95 19.46 10.50 1.91
CA ASN A 95 18.55 9.88 2.87
C ASN A 95 18.27 10.78 4.09
N GLU A 96 19.27 11.49 4.61
CA GLU A 96 19.06 12.44 5.72
C GLU A 96 18.15 13.61 5.31
N ILE A 97 18.34 14.17 4.10
CA ILE A 97 17.46 15.21 3.56
C ILE A 97 16.03 14.66 3.44
N LYS A 98 15.86 13.45 2.91
CA LYS A 98 14.57 12.79 2.75
C LYS A 98 13.85 12.59 4.09
N GLU A 99 14.55 12.07 5.09
CA GLU A 99 13.99 11.92 6.44
C GLU A 99 13.53 13.25 7.03
N LYS A 100 14.34 14.30 6.88
CA LYS A 100 13.98 15.63 7.38
C LYS A 100 12.79 16.21 6.61
N SER A 101 12.70 15.97 5.32
CA SER A 101 11.55 16.34 4.48
C SER A 101 10.26 15.67 4.98
N ILE A 102 10.27 14.36 5.17
CA ILE A 102 9.12 13.61 5.70
C ILE A 102 8.70 14.17 7.07
N LYS A 103 9.65 14.45 7.96
CA LYS A 103 9.34 15.06 9.26
C LYS A 103 8.68 16.44 9.12
N ARG A 104 9.12 17.27 8.15
CA ARG A 104 8.46 18.56 7.85
C ARG A 104 7.04 18.36 7.33
N GLU A 105 6.83 17.41 6.44
CA GLU A 105 5.49 17.09 5.93
C GLU A 105 4.55 16.62 7.03
N LEU A 106 5.04 15.78 7.96
CA LEU A 106 4.26 15.37 9.12
C LEU A 106 3.89 16.57 10.03
N VAL A 107 4.81 17.52 10.24
CA VAL A 107 4.52 18.75 11.00
C VAL A 107 3.49 19.61 10.27
N ARG A 108 3.58 19.77 8.94
CA ARG A 108 2.57 20.47 8.16
C ARG A 108 1.21 19.80 8.24
N LEU A 109 1.19 18.48 8.15
CA LEU A 109 -0.04 17.70 8.27
C LEU A 109 -0.74 17.95 9.63
N THR A 110 0.00 18.10 10.74
CA THR A 110 -0.63 18.43 12.03
C THR A 110 -1.29 19.80 12.02
N SER A 111 -0.70 20.79 11.35
CA SER A 111 -1.30 22.12 11.19
C SER A 111 -2.55 22.06 10.31
N ASP A 112 -2.48 21.37 9.18
CA ASP A 112 -3.63 21.16 8.29
C ASP A 112 -4.79 20.45 9.01
N ILE A 113 -4.48 19.43 9.83
CA ILE A 113 -5.48 18.71 10.62
C ILE A 113 -6.16 19.64 11.62
N THR A 114 -5.36 20.49 12.28
CA THR A 114 -5.88 21.45 13.25
C THR A 114 -6.83 22.45 12.58
N GLU A 115 -6.44 23.00 11.44
CA GLU A 115 -7.27 23.91 10.63
C GLU A 115 -8.58 23.24 10.19
N ILE A 116 -8.50 22.06 9.58
CA ILE A 116 -9.69 21.32 9.11
C ILE A 116 -10.62 20.97 10.27
N ALA A 117 -10.08 20.59 11.43
CA ALA A 117 -10.88 20.17 12.57
C ALA A 117 -11.55 21.33 13.31
N ILE A 118 -10.96 22.53 13.28
CA ILE A 118 -11.45 23.70 14.04
C ILE A 118 -12.26 24.64 13.14
N GLU A 119 -11.78 24.90 11.91
CA GLU A 119 -12.35 25.97 11.08
C GLU A 119 -13.40 25.48 10.08
N GLN A 120 -13.37 24.18 9.74
CA GLN A 120 -14.36 23.61 8.82
C GLN A 120 -15.44 22.86 9.59
N ASP A 121 -16.71 23.24 9.37
CA ASP A 121 -17.87 22.54 9.93
C ASP A 121 -18.11 21.20 9.21
N LEU A 122 -17.08 20.36 9.18
CA LEU A 122 -17.10 19.04 8.57
C LEU A 122 -17.43 17.96 9.59
N PRO A 123 -18.18 16.93 9.21
CA PRO A 123 -18.36 15.75 10.06
C PRO A 123 -17.00 15.15 10.45
N ALA A 124 -16.83 14.80 11.71
CA ALA A 124 -15.57 14.22 12.21
C ALA A 124 -15.05 13.04 11.38
N ARG A 125 -15.95 12.34 10.71
CA ARG A 125 -15.64 11.23 9.82
C ARG A 125 -14.87 11.69 8.57
N ASP A 126 -15.31 12.78 7.95
CA ASP A 126 -14.69 13.31 6.73
C ASP A 126 -13.30 13.87 7.04
N VAL A 127 -13.13 14.45 8.23
CA VAL A 127 -11.82 14.87 8.75
C VAL A 127 -10.89 13.66 8.88
N LEU A 128 -11.35 12.57 9.49
CA LEU A 128 -10.56 11.34 9.64
C LEU A 128 -10.17 10.72 8.29
N ASP A 129 -11.08 10.69 7.32
CA ASP A 129 -10.81 10.17 5.98
C ASP A 129 -9.75 11.02 5.27
N THR A 130 -9.82 12.35 5.39
CA THR A 130 -8.83 13.29 4.84
C THR A 130 -7.45 13.09 5.47
N VAL A 131 -7.37 12.93 6.79
CA VAL A 131 -6.13 12.65 7.52
C VAL A 131 -5.50 11.34 7.05
N GLN A 132 -6.29 10.28 6.92
CA GLN A 132 -5.82 8.98 6.45
C GLN A 132 -5.28 9.05 5.03
N GLN A 133 -5.96 9.79 4.15
CA GLN A 133 -5.53 9.97 2.77
C GLN A 133 -4.17 10.71 2.69
N LYS A 134 -4.01 11.82 3.42
CA LYS A 134 -2.76 12.58 3.46
C LYS A 134 -1.60 11.76 4.05
N LEU A 135 -1.83 11.04 5.14
CA LEU A 135 -0.82 10.12 5.71
C LEU A 135 -0.41 9.03 4.72
N TYR A 136 -1.36 8.50 3.97
CA TYR A 136 -1.07 7.49 2.96
C TYR A 136 -0.20 8.04 1.82
N GLN A 137 -0.47 9.27 1.36
CA GLN A 137 0.36 9.93 0.34
C GLN A 137 1.81 10.08 0.80
N ILE A 138 2.03 10.58 2.03
CA ILE A 138 3.38 10.71 2.61
C ILE A 138 4.09 9.34 2.68
N THR A 139 3.37 8.28 3.07
CA THR A 139 3.94 6.93 3.20
C THR A 139 4.25 6.31 1.84
N GLN A 140 3.41 6.54 0.83
CA GLN A 140 3.59 5.97 -0.50
C GLN A 140 4.78 6.61 -1.23
N GLU A 141 4.95 7.92 -1.08
CA GLU A 141 6.08 8.66 -1.66
C GLU A 141 7.44 8.30 -1.00
N SER A 142 7.43 7.84 0.25
CA SER A 142 8.63 7.35 0.93
C SER A 142 8.99 5.90 0.58
N SER A 143 8.12 5.19 -0.13
CA SER A 143 8.22 3.76 -0.42
C SER A 143 8.33 3.48 -1.92
N GLU A 144 9.00 4.34 -2.70
CA GLU A 144 9.39 3.99 -4.06
C GLU A 144 10.34 2.79 -3.97
N ARG A 145 9.87 1.63 -4.43
CA ARG A 145 10.68 0.41 -4.49
C ARG A 145 11.73 0.63 -5.56
N GLU A 146 12.98 0.64 -5.15
CA GLU A 146 14.10 0.58 -6.09
C GLU A 146 13.95 -0.63 -7.03
N PHE A 147 14.45 -0.48 -8.26
CA PHE A 147 14.54 -1.61 -9.17
C PHE A 147 15.42 -2.69 -8.54
N ARG A 148 14.88 -3.91 -8.47
CA ARG A 148 15.67 -5.05 -8.03
C ARG A 148 16.54 -5.53 -9.16
N GLU A 149 17.82 -5.72 -8.88
CA GLU A 149 18.73 -6.31 -9.85
C GLU A 149 18.42 -7.79 -10.11
N SER A 150 18.68 -8.23 -11.34
CA SER A 150 18.46 -9.60 -11.77
C SER A 150 19.10 -10.66 -10.86
N PRO A 151 20.34 -10.51 -10.36
CA PRO A 151 20.95 -11.49 -9.45
C PRO A 151 20.22 -11.64 -8.11
N GLU A 152 19.65 -10.56 -7.58
CA GLU A 152 18.87 -10.59 -6.34
C GLU A 152 17.53 -11.32 -6.57
N MET A 153 16.84 -10.98 -7.66
CA MET A 153 15.59 -11.64 -8.03
C MET A 153 15.77 -13.14 -8.26
N VAL A 154 16.82 -13.54 -8.95
CA VAL A 154 17.14 -14.96 -9.20
C VAL A 154 17.39 -15.70 -7.88
N ARG A 155 18.19 -15.14 -6.97
CA ARG A 155 18.44 -15.74 -5.65
C ARG A 155 17.15 -15.91 -4.84
N ALA A 156 16.32 -14.88 -4.79
CA ALA A 156 15.04 -14.94 -4.09
C ALA A 156 14.09 -15.98 -4.72
N THR A 157 14.06 -16.07 -6.05
CA THR A 157 13.25 -17.05 -6.77
C THR A 157 13.71 -18.49 -6.50
N ILE A 158 15.03 -18.73 -6.53
CA ILE A 158 15.58 -20.07 -6.21
C ILE A 158 15.23 -20.46 -4.77
N ALA A 159 15.43 -19.57 -3.81
CA ALA A 159 15.08 -19.83 -2.41
C ALA A 159 13.58 -20.16 -2.25
N HIS A 160 12.71 -19.46 -2.97
CA HIS A 160 11.27 -19.75 -2.98
C HIS A 160 10.96 -21.15 -3.57
N ILE A 161 11.60 -21.51 -4.70
CA ILE A 161 11.43 -22.83 -5.32
C ILE A 161 11.91 -23.95 -4.38
N GLU A 162 13.05 -23.75 -3.69
CA GLU A 162 13.56 -24.73 -2.72
C GLU A 162 12.61 -24.91 -1.53
N GLU A 163 12.01 -23.83 -1.05
CA GLU A 163 11.01 -23.88 0.02
C GLU A 163 9.76 -24.66 -0.43
N MET A 164 9.25 -24.39 -1.65
CA MET A 164 8.13 -25.14 -2.22
C MET A 164 8.47 -26.63 -2.37
N LYS A 165 9.69 -26.95 -2.80
CA LYS A 165 10.16 -28.36 -2.90
C LYS A 165 10.18 -29.04 -1.52
N LYS A 166 10.58 -28.33 -0.46
CA LYS A 166 10.57 -28.86 0.93
C LYS A 166 9.16 -29.10 1.47
N ARG A 167 8.19 -28.28 1.07
CA ARG A 167 6.77 -28.44 1.46
C ARG A 167 6.10 -29.67 0.83
N GLY A 168 6.76 -30.32 -0.15
CA GLY A 168 6.25 -31.50 -0.85
C GLY A 168 5.22 -31.15 -1.93
N ASN A 169 4.96 -32.11 -2.80
CA ASN A 169 4.15 -31.95 -4.02
C ASN A 169 2.64 -31.94 -3.69
N GLN A 170 2.16 -30.96 -2.92
CA GLN A 170 0.76 -30.89 -2.48
C GLN A 170 -0.20 -30.35 -3.57
N GLY A 171 0.30 -30.04 -4.77
CA GLY A 171 -0.54 -29.59 -5.90
C GLY A 171 -1.20 -28.22 -5.72
N VAL A 172 -1.28 -27.71 -4.50
CA VAL A 172 -1.85 -26.40 -4.15
C VAL A 172 -0.79 -25.61 -3.37
N VAL A 173 -0.32 -24.51 -3.94
CA VAL A 173 0.68 -23.61 -3.33
C VAL A 173 0.00 -22.49 -2.56
N GLY A 174 -1.06 -21.93 -3.12
CA GLY A 174 -1.87 -20.88 -2.53
C GLY A 174 -2.99 -21.38 -1.63
N LEU A 175 -4.02 -20.56 -1.45
CA LEU A 175 -5.24 -20.93 -0.73
C LEU A 175 -6.01 -21.97 -1.52
N ASP A 176 -6.26 -23.13 -0.91
CA ASP A 176 -7.08 -24.18 -1.51
C ASP A 176 -8.52 -23.68 -1.74
N THR A 177 -8.96 -23.74 -2.99
CA THR A 177 -10.30 -23.31 -3.39
C THR A 177 -11.40 -24.31 -3.00
N GLY A 178 -11.04 -25.56 -2.70
CA GLY A 178 -11.98 -26.66 -2.52
C GLY A 178 -12.48 -27.28 -3.83
N PHE A 179 -12.15 -26.71 -4.98
CA PHE A 179 -12.49 -27.21 -6.31
C PHE A 179 -11.26 -27.79 -6.97
N ARG A 180 -11.20 -29.11 -7.11
CA ARG A 180 -10.04 -29.84 -7.60
C ARG A 180 -9.53 -29.32 -8.93
N GLU A 181 -10.41 -29.16 -9.91
CA GLU A 181 -10.04 -28.72 -11.25
C GLU A 181 -9.53 -27.26 -11.24
N LEU A 182 -10.15 -26.41 -10.41
CA LEU A 182 -9.68 -25.03 -10.25
C LEU A 182 -8.29 -24.98 -9.60
N ASN A 183 -8.07 -25.78 -8.57
CA ASN A 183 -6.75 -25.90 -7.95
C ASN A 183 -5.69 -26.42 -8.93
N HIS A 184 -6.06 -27.35 -9.80
CA HIS A 184 -5.15 -27.87 -10.83
C HIS A 184 -4.74 -26.77 -11.83
N LEU A 185 -5.68 -25.88 -12.18
CA LEU A 185 -5.43 -24.79 -13.14
C LEU A 185 -4.69 -23.60 -12.50
N THR A 186 -4.96 -23.29 -11.21
CA THR A 186 -4.47 -22.07 -10.56
C THR A 186 -3.38 -22.35 -9.52
N THR A 187 -3.15 -23.58 -9.14
CA THR A 187 -2.35 -23.99 -7.95
C THR A 187 -2.84 -23.41 -6.62
N GLY A 188 -4.15 -23.04 -6.56
CA GLY A 188 -4.75 -22.26 -5.49
C GLY A 188 -4.64 -20.76 -5.69
N PHE A 189 -5.24 -19.96 -4.79
CA PHE A 189 -5.19 -18.51 -4.88
C PHE A 189 -3.99 -17.95 -4.11
N GLY A 190 -3.16 -17.17 -4.79
CA GLY A 190 -1.95 -16.57 -4.24
C GLY A 190 -2.21 -15.40 -3.29
N GLU A 191 -1.26 -15.09 -2.44
CA GLU A 191 -1.31 -13.90 -1.60
C GLU A 191 -1.21 -12.64 -2.47
N GLY A 192 -2.16 -11.71 -2.29
CA GLY A 192 -2.23 -10.47 -3.06
C GLY A 192 -2.99 -10.57 -4.37
N ASP A 193 -3.50 -11.75 -4.75
CA ASP A 193 -4.28 -11.92 -5.95
C ASP A 193 -5.63 -11.18 -5.88
N LEU A 194 -6.00 -10.55 -6.98
CA LEU A 194 -7.35 -10.05 -7.23
C LEU A 194 -8.09 -11.01 -8.14
N ILE A 195 -9.09 -11.71 -7.60
CA ILE A 195 -9.87 -12.71 -8.33
C ILE A 195 -11.27 -12.16 -8.60
N ILE A 196 -11.63 -12.03 -9.87
CA ILE A 196 -12.93 -11.53 -10.29
C ILE A 196 -13.80 -12.70 -10.74
N VAL A 197 -14.95 -12.87 -10.07
CA VAL A 197 -15.95 -13.88 -10.42
C VAL A 197 -17.17 -13.19 -11.02
N ALA A 198 -17.44 -13.48 -12.27
CA ALA A 198 -18.62 -12.97 -12.98
C ALA A 198 -19.53 -14.12 -13.42
N ALA A 199 -20.84 -13.91 -13.31
CA ALA A 199 -21.84 -14.88 -13.74
C ALA A 199 -23.17 -14.16 -14.05
N ARG A 200 -23.99 -14.75 -14.88
CA ARG A 200 -25.37 -14.30 -15.09
C ARG A 200 -26.17 -14.43 -13.78
N PRO A 201 -27.24 -13.66 -13.60
CA PRO A 201 -28.13 -13.82 -12.44
C PRO A 201 -28.56 -15.29 -12.25
N ALA A 202 -28.67 -15.71 -11.02
CA ALA A 202 -29.07 -17.08 -10.60
C ALA A 202 -28.10 -18.23 -10.98
N MET A 203 -26.92 -17.95 -11.54
CA MET A 203 -25.93 -19.00 -11.89
C MET A 203 -25.05 -19.46 -10.69
N GLY A 204 -25.32 -19.00 -9.49
CA GLY A 204 -24.64 -19.47 -8.29
C GLY A 204 -23.36 -18.73 -7.91
N LYS A 205 -23.11 -17.51 -8.44
CA LYS A 205 -21.94 -16.68 -8.08
C LYS A 205 -21.71 -16.61 -6.57
N THR A 206 -22.73 -16.20 -5.81
CA THR A 206 -22.65 -16.07 -4.35
C THR A 206 -22.41 -17.42 -3.67
N ALA A 207 -23.04 -18.50 -4.15
CA ALA A 207 -22.83 -19.84 -3.61
C ALA A 207 -21.36 -20.29 -3.83
N PHE A 208 -20.80 -20.04 -5.01
CA PHE A 208 -19.40 -20.31 -5.29
C PHE A 208 -18.47 -19.53 -4.35
N CYS A 209 -18.66 -18.22 -4.19
CA CYS A 209 -17.85 -17.41 -3.28
C CYS A 209 -17.96 -17.87 -1.81
N LEU A 210 -19.16 -18.28 -1.35
CA LEU A 210 -19.35 -18.81 0.00
C LEU A 210 -18.66 -20.16 0.21
N ASN A 211 -18.61 -21.02 -0.82
CA ASN A 211 -17.85 -22.26 -0.74
C ASN A 211 -16.34 -22.02 -0.65
N LEU A 212 -15.81 -21.04 -1.39
CA LEU A 212 -14.41 -20.60 -1.25
C LEU A 212 -14.14 -20.07 0.17
N ALA A 213 -15.04 -19.23 0.69
CA ALA A 213 -14.95 -18.70 2.05
C ALA A 213 -14.97 -19.83 3.09
N GLN A 214 -15.88 -20.80 2.95
CA GLN A 214 -15.96 -21.96 3.83
C GLN A 214 -14.67 -22.77 3.81
N LYS A 215 -14.10 -23.01 2.63
CA LYS A 215 -12.85 -23.74 2.49
C LYS A 215 -11.68 -23.02 3.15
N ALA A 216 -11.60 -21.69 3.01
CA ALA A 216 -10.60 -20.89 3.70
C ALA A 216 -10.74 -20.98 5.24
N LEU A 217 -11.97 -20.93 5.76
CA LEU A 217 -12.26 -21.09 7.18
C LEU A 217 -11.87 -22.48 7.68
N ASP A 218 -12.11 -23.53 6.90
CA ASP A 218 -11.71 -24.89 7.26
C ASP A 218 -10.19 -25.06 7.37
N HIS A 219 -9.42 -24.23 6.64
CA HIS A 219 -7.97 -24.10 6.76
C HIS A 219 -7.52 -23.09 7.85
N ASN A 220 -8.39 -22.69 8.76
CA ASN A 220 -8.12 -21.71 9.83
C ASN A 220 -7.66 -20.33 9.33
N LYS A 221 -8.03 -19.96 8.09
CA LYS A 221 -7.79 -18.60 7.57
C LYS A 221 -8.92 -17.68 7.98
N GLY A 222 -8.60 -16.39 8.22
CA GLY A 222 -9.59 -15.36 8.45
C GLY A 222 -10.27 -14.98 7.12
N VAL A 223 -11.58 -14.80 7.14
CA VAL A 223 -12.37 -14.39 5.97
C VAL A 223 -13.19 -13.17 6.32
N ALA A 224 -13.09 -12.13 5.49
CA ALA A 224 -13.95 -10.95 5.56
C ALA A 224 -14.87 -10.91 4.32
N VAL A 225 -16.16 -10.81 4.54
CA VAL A 225 -17.17 -10.72 3.49
C VAL A 225 -17.83 -9.35 3.55
N PHE A 226 -17.80 -8.61 2.45
CA PHE A 226 -18.56 -7.38 2.28
C PHE A 226 -19.72 -7.64 1.34
N SER A 227 -20.93 -7.67 1.90
CA SER A 227 -22.14 -8.03 1.16
C SER A 227 -22.98 -6.79 0.89
N LEU A 228 -23.28 -6.54 -0.40
CA LEU A 228 -24.13 -5.42 -0.84
C LEU A 228 -25.57 -5.84 -1.10
N GLU A 229 -25.84 -7.13 -1.24
CA GLU A 229 -27.15 -7.66 -1.64
C GLU A 229 -27.85 -8.45 -0.53
N MET A 230 -27.09 -9.07 0.36
CA MET A 230 -27.63 -10.03 1.31
C MET A 230 -27.22 -9.72 2.75
N PRO A 231 -28.15 -9.77 3.72
CA PRO A 231 -27.85 -9.69 5.14
C PRO A 231 -26.93 -10.83 5.62
N ALA A 232 -26.19 -10.57 6.69
CA ALA A 232 -25.24 -11.51 7.28
C ALA A 232 -25.87 -12.85 7.66
N GLU A 233 -27.09 -12.80 8.22
CA GLU A 233 -27.83 -14.00 8.62
C GLU A 233 -28.19 -14.90 7.42
N GLN A 234 -28.51 -14.30 6.28
CA GLN A 234 -28.81 -15.07 5.07
C GLN A 234 -27.57 -15.77 4.51
N LEU A 235 -26.41 -15.10 4.58
CA LEU A 235 -25.13 -15.69 4.19
C LEU A 235 -24.79 -16.87 5.13
N MET A 236 -24.96 -16.68 6.44
CA MET A 236 -24.73 -17.71 7.44
C MET A 236 -25.64 -18.92 7.24
N LEU A 237 -26.94 -18.70 7.01
CA LEU A 237 -27.90 -19.79 6.72
C LEU A 237 -27.49 -20.62 5.50
N ARG A 238 -26.98 -19.96 4.44
CA ARG A 238 -26.48 -20.67 3.26
C ARG A 238 -25.21 -21.47 3.56
N MET A 239 -24.28 -20.91 4.33
CA MET A 239 -23.05 -21.62 4.73
C MET A 239 -23.37 -22.84 5.60
N LEU A 240 -24.26 -22.71 6.58
CA LEU A 240 -24.70 -23.79 7.43
C LEU A 240 -25.42 -24.87 6.63
N SER A 241 -26.35 -24.51 5.72
CA SER A 241 -27.03 -25.42 4.82
C SER A 241 -26.03 -26.20 3.95
N ALA A 242 -25.04 -25.54 3.38
CA ALA A 242 -23.99 -26.20 2.59
C ALA A 242 -23.13 -27.13 3.44
N LYS A 243 -22.72 -26.71 4.64
CA LYS A 243 -21.86 -27.49 5.54
C LYS A 243 -22.57 -28.75 6.09
N THR A 244 -23.87 -28.65 6.39
CA THR A 244 -24.65 -29.74 6.96
C THR A 244 -25.33 -30.60 5.92
N SER A 245 -25.34 -30.20 4.65
CA SER A 245 -26.12 -30.81 3.57
C SER A 245 -27.63 -30.85 3.85
N ILE A 246 -28.13 -29.91 4.68
CA ILE A 246 -29.57 -29.77 4.95
C ILE A 246 -30.11 -28.72 3.94
N PRO A 247 -31.21 -29.03 3.24
CA PRO A 247 -31.83 -28.11 2.30
C PRO A 247 -32.11 -26.73 2.95
N LEU A 248 -31.67 -25.66 2.32
CA LEU A 248 -31.82 -24.28 2.83
C LEU A 248 -33.27 -23.95 3.21
N GLN A 249 -34.24 -24.48 2.46
CA GLN A 249 -35.67 -24.29 2.74
C GLN A 249 -36.07 -24.87 4.11
N LYS A 250 -35.56 -26.04 4.46
CA LYS A 250 -35.82 -26.67 5.77
C LYS A 250 -35.24 -25.84 6.91
N VAL A 251 -33.99 -25.36 6.72
CA VAL A 251 -33.30 -24.52 7.72
C VAL A 251 -34.07 -23.20 7.91
N LYS A 252 -34.53 -22.56 6.82
CA LYS A 252 -35.29 -21.32 6.88
C LYS A 252 -36.62 -21.39 7.60
N VAL A 253 -37.35 -22.53 7.45
CA VAL A 253 -38.66 -22.70 8.07
C VAL A 253 -38.59 -23.43 9.41
N GLY A 254 -37.38 -23.84 9.83
CA GLY A 254 -37.19 -24.58 11.10
C GLY A 254 -37.76 -26.01 11.11
N ASN A 255 -38.06 -26.57 9.94
CA ASN A 255 -38.62 -27.95 9.84
C ASN A 255 -37.47 -28.96 9.79
N LEU A 256 -36.87 -29.24 10.94
CA LEU A 256 -35.72 -30.12 11.12
C LEU A 256 -36.11 -31.31 12.02
N ASN A 257 -35.63 -32.49 11.67
CA ASN A 257 -35.67 -33.63 12.58
C ASN A 257 -34.51 -33.58 13.59
N ASP A 258 -34.50 -34.46 14.57
CA ASP A 258 -33.51 -34.47 15.66
C ASP A 258 -32.08 -34.65 15.15
N ASP A 259 -31.86 -35.49 14.13
CA ASP A 259 -30.55 -35.71 13.53
C ASP A 259 -30.07 -34.43 12.75
N GLU A 260 -30.99 -33.80 12.02
CA GLU A 260 -30.71 -32.56 11.29
C GLU A 260 -30.40 -31.43 12.28
N TRP A 261 -31.13 -31.35 13.39
CA TRP A 261 -30.91 -30.38 14.44
C TRP A 261 -29.56 -30.58 15.11
N THR A 262 -29.18 -31.81 15.43
CA THR A 262 -27.86 -32.12 16.00
C THR A 262 -26.73 -31.70 15.05
N ARG A 263 -26.81 -32.07 13.76
CA ARG A 263 -25.81 -31.68 12.76
C ARG A 263 -25.71 -30.16 12.59
N LEU A 264 -26.85 -29.46 12.64
CA LEU A 264 -26.87 -28.00 12.54
C LEU A 264 -26.21 -27.36 13.76
N SER A 265 -26.52 -27.86 14.97
CA SER A 265 -25.93 -27.40 16.23
C SER A 265 -24.41 -27.59 16.25
N ASP A 266 -23.93 -28.75 15.82
CA ASP A 266 -22.49 -29.02 15.71
C ASP A 266 -21.82 -28.08 14.70
N ALA A 267 -22.47 -27.85 13.55
CA ALA A 267 -21.96 -26.91 12.57
C ALA A 267 -21.90 -25.47 13.09
N CYS A 268 -22.88 -25.03 13.88
CA CYS A 268 -22.87 -23.73 14.55
C CYS A 268 -21.69 -23.61 15.51
N ASN A 269 -21.47 -24.57 16.39
CA ASN A 269 -20.37 -24.61 17.33
C ASN A 269 -19.00 -24.51 16.63
N VAL A 270 -18.86 -25.20 15.48
CA VAL A 270 -17.64 -25.07 14.66
C VAL A 270 -17.51 -23.68 14.05
N MET A 271 -18.59 -23.11 13.54
CA MET A 271 -18.55 -21.77 12.91
C MET A 271 -18.26 -20.67 13.91
N GLU A 272 -18.75 -20.75 15.15
CA GLU A 272 -18.45 -19.80 16.23
C GLU A 272 -16.94 -19.70 16.53
N SER A 273 -16.21 -20.78 16.36
CA SER A 273 -14.77 -20.81 16.55
C SER A 273 -13.96 -20.26 15.36
N ARG A 274 -14.61 -19.98 14.23
CA ARG A 274 -13.95 -19.54 13.00
C ARG A 274 -13.89 -18.02 12.87
N LYS A 275 -12.84 -17.51 12.24
CA LYS A 275 -12.62 -16.07 12.01
C LYS A 275 -13.37 -15.62 10.76
N LEU A 276 -14.70 -15.60 10.81
CA LEU A 276 -15.56 -15.04 9.77
C LEU A 276 -16.05 -13.66 10.21
N PHE A 277 -15.85 -12.67 9.35
CA PHE A 277 -16.31 -11.30 9.55
C PHE A 277 -17.21 -10.92 8.38
N VAL A 278 -18.40 -10.45 8.66
CA VAL A 278 -19.37 -10.05 7.63
C VAL A 278 -19.74 -8.58 7.85
N ASP A 279 -19.66 -7.81 6.77
CA ASP A 279 -20.16 -6.44 6.71
C ASP A 279 -21.23 -6.38 5.64
N ASP A 280 -22.48 -6.19 6.03
CA ASP A 280 -23.66 -6.14 5.16
C ASP A 280 -24.23 -4.71 5.01
N ASN A 281 -23.42 -3.70 5.32
CA ASN A 281 -23.78 -2.33 5.05
C ASN A 281 -23.83 -2.05 3.54
N GLY A 282 -24.99 -1.66 3.04
CA GLY A 282 -25.23 -1.45 1.60
C GLY A 282 -24.44 -0.29 0.96
N SER A 283 -23.75 0.54 1.75
CA SER A 283 -22.87 1.60 1.26
C SER A 283 -21.42 1.30 1.65
N VAL A 284 -20.74 0.52 0.82
CA VAL A 284 -19.33 0.18 1.04
C VAL A 284 -18.46 0.97 0.07
N ASP A 285 -17.67 1.89 0.63
CA ASP A 285 -16.59 2.60 -0.04
C ASP A 285 -15.28 1.82 0.14
N ILE A 286 -14.39 1.90 -0.84
CA ILE A 286 -13.09 1.22 -0.82
C ILE A 286 -12.22 1.63 0.39
N HIS A 287 -12.31 2.88 0.81
CA HIS A 287 -11.59 3.38 1.99
C HIS A 287 -12.09 2.73 3.28
N ARG A 288 -13.40 2.52 3.40
CA ARG A 288 -14.02 1.81 4.52
C ARG A 288 -13.62 0.34 4.56
N VAL A 289 -13.62 -0.33 3.41
CA VAL A 289 -13.14 -1.72 3.30
C VAL A 289 -11.71 -1.79 3.83
N ARG A 290 -10.84 -0.90 3.36
CA ARG A 290 -9.43 -0.85 3.76
C ARG A 290 -9.25 -0.60 5.25
N ALA A 291 -9.99 0.34 5.83
CA ALA A 291 -9.95 0.65 7.26
C ALA A 291 -10.40 -0.54 8.12
N LYS A 292 -11.52 -1.19 7.75
CA LYS A 292 -12.02 -2.38 8.45
C LYS A 292 -11.05 -3.55 8.37
N LEU A 293 -10.47 -3.82 7.19
CA LEU A 293 -9.49 -4.89 7.01
C LEU A 293 -8.20 -4.65 7.79
N ARG A 294 -7.72 -3.40 7.88
CA ARG A 294 -6.56 -3.06 8.72
C ARG A 294 -6.83 -3.37 10.20
N LYS A 295 -8.02 -3.00 10.69
CA LYS A 295 -8.43 -3.29 12.08
C LYS A 295 -8.53 -4.79 12.38
N LEU A 296 -8.87 -5.61 11.38
CA LEU A 296 -8.93 -7.08 11.53
C LEU A 296 -7.54 -7.73 11.50
N LYS A 297 -6.54 -7.06 10.92
CA LYS A 297 -5.17 -7.57 10.80
C LYS A 297 -4.30 -7.18 12.02
N SER A 298 -4.65 -6.11 12.74
CA SER A 298 -4.01 -5.68 14.00
C SER A 298 -4.46 -6.56 15.14
#